data_ebb30b8fecaad86cfda430bf6c1b78a0
#
_entry.id   ebb30b8fecaad86cfda430bf6c1b78a0
#
_cell.length_a   1.000
_cell.length_b   1.000
_cell.length_c   1.000
_cell.angle_alpha   90.00
_cell.angle_beta   90.00
_cell.angle_gamma   90.00
#
_symmetry.space_group_name_H-M   'P 1'
#
loop_
_entity.id
_entity.type
_entity.pdbx_description
1 polymer ?
#
loop_
_entity_poly.entity_id
_entity_poly.type
_entity_poly.pdbx_seq_one_letter_code
_entity_poly.pdbx_strand_id
1 'polypeptide(L)'
;MQSQEQQSHAGASRYLELGISSGKKGRFQLLKLLQKADEFLHAALKQNQRVLICCENGHDVSVVVAISILAKYFTENGEFSKSERPQIAITKQLIRKRLHFILKYRHMASPLRSLMRMLNSHLMSTQVGKGGGDSDDNDEEEGSQGAEGGP
;
A
#
# COMPACT_ATOMS: atom_id res chain seq x y z
N MET A 1 -14.60 19.19 7.35
CA MET A 1 -14.48 18.21 8.45
C MET A 1 -13.05 18.23 8.91
N GLN A 2 -12.78 18.79 10.07
CA GLN A 2 -11.43 18.89 10.63
C GLN A 2 -11.05 17.55 11.26
N SER A 3 -9.93 16.99 10.81
CA SER A 3 -9.33 15.81 11.44
C SER A 3 -8.81 16.23 12.80
N GLN A 4 -9.38 15.68 13.88
CA GLN A 4 -8.91 15.93 15.23
C GLN A 4 -7.57 15.20 15.45
N GLU A 5 -6.47 15.94 15.47
CA GLU A 5 -5.21 15.50 16.06
C GLU A 5 -5.30 15.72 17.58
N GLN A 6 -5.59 14.68 18.31
CA GLN A 6 -5.46 14.74 19.76
C GLN A 6 -4.03 14.37 20.14
N GLN A 7 -3.25 15.39 20.52
CA GLN A 7 -1.98 15.22 21.21
C GLN A 7 -2.26 14.97 22.68
N SER A 8 -1.99 13.76 23.16
CA SER A 8 -2.02 13.46 24.58
C SER A 8 -0.61 13.17 25.12
N HIS A 9 -0.41 13.60 26.38
CA HIS A 9 0.83 13.63 27.13
C HIS A 9 1.63 12.32 27.20
N ALA A 10 2.88 12.40 27.63
CA ALA A 10 3.86 11.33 27.75
C ALA A 10 3.26 10.02 28.29
N GLY A 11 3.24 8.98 27.43
CA GLY A 11 2.67 7.67 27.75
C GLY A 11 1.37 7.32 27.01
N ALA A 12 0.71 8.28 26.35
CA ALA A 12 -0.52 8.00 25.61
C ALA A 12 -0.24 7.51 24.20
N SER A 13 -0.96 6.49 23.76
CA SER A 13 -0.91 6.00 22.38
C SER A 13 -1.36 7.09 21.41
N ARG A 14 -0.52 7.41 20.43
CA ARG A 14 -0.91 8.30 19.33
C ARG A 14 -1.71 7.49 18.32
N TYR A 15 -2.79 8.03 17.81
CA TYR A 15 -3.56 7.38 16.76
C TYR A 15 -3.88 8.35 15.62
N LEU A 16 -4.04 7.81 14.42
CA LEU A 16 -4.48 8.51 13.24
C LEU A 16 -5.68 7.78 12.63
N GLU A 17 -6.82 8.44 12.61
CA GLU A 17 -8.00 7.95 11.93
C GLU A 17 -8.07 8.55 10.53
N LEU A 18 -8.15 7.68 9.51
CA LEU A 18 -8.20 8.11 8.11
C LEU A 18 -9.63 8.26 7.57
N GLY A 19 -10.63 7.72 8.24
CA GLY A 19 -12.03 7.83 7.84
C GLY A 19 -12.31 7.29 6.43
N ILE A 20 -11.62 6.21 6.02
CA ILE A 20 -11.75 5.63 4.69
C ILE A 20 -13.02 4.78 4.64
N SER A 21 -13.95 5.16 3.77
CA SER A 21 -15.18 4.39 3.54
C SER A 21 -14.89 3.05 2.85
N SER A 22 -15.68 2.02 3.15
CA SER A 22 -15.63 0.76 2.41
C SER A 22 -16.11 0.94 0.95
N GLY A 23 -15.67 0.03 0.05
CA GLY A 23 -16.10 -0.02 -1.33
C GLY A 23 -15.46 0.99 -2.28
N LYS A 24 -16.18 1.34 -3.35
CA LYS A 24 -15.63 2.16 -4.46
C LYS A 24 -15.21 3.57 -4.04
N LYS A 25 -15.93 4.21 -3.12
CA LYS A 25 -15.61 5.56 -2.62
C LYS A 25 -14.29 5.57 -1.86
N GLY A 26 -14.04 4.56 -1.03
CA GLY A 26 -12.82 4.45 -0.24
C GLY A 26 -11.55 4.37 -1.06
N ARG A 27 -11.61 3.85 -2.29
CA ARG A 27 -10.45 3.77 -3.19
C ARG A 27 -9.85 5.14 -3.49
N PHE A 28 -10.66 6.11 -3.84
CA PHE A 28 -10.19 7.47 -4.15
C PHE A 28 -9.74 8.21 -2.89
N GLN A 29 -10.40 7.96 -1.76
CA GLN A 29 -10.00 8.50 -0.47
C GLN A 29 -8.64 7.96 -0.04
N LEU A 30 -8.40 6.66 -0.21
CA LEU A 30 -7.16 5.99 0.18
C LEU A 30 -5.93 6.68 -0.42
N LEU A 31 -5.91 6.94 -1.74
CA LEU A 31 -4.77 7.59 -2.38
C LEU A 31 -4.43 8.95 -1.80
N LYS A 32 -5.46 9.77 -1.54
CA LYS A 32 -5.29 11.10 -0.94
C LYS A 32 -4.76 11.03 0.49
N LEU A 33 -5.11 9.96 1.20
CA LEU A 33 -4.78 9.79 2.61
C LEU A 33 -3.52 8.97 2.84
N LEU A 34 -3.00 8.27 1.81
CA LEU A 34 -1.76 7.52 1.92
C LEU A 34 -0.59 8.39 2.34
N GLN A 35 -0.47 9.60 1.82
CA GLN A 35 0.60 10.51 2.21
C GLN A 35 0.51 10.85 3.71
N LYS A 36 -0.69 11.17 4.20
CA LYS A 36 -0.91 11.45 5.63
C LYS A 36 -0.57 10.24 6.50
N ALA A 37 -0.96 9.03 6.05
CA ALA A 37 -0.60 7.78 6.73
C ALA A 37 0.92 7.56 6.73
N ASP A 38 1.59 7.80 5.61
CA ASP A 38 3.04 7.68 5.49
C ASP A 38 3.79 8.60 6.46
N GLU A 39 3.42 9.86 6.52
CA GLU A 39 4.04 10.85 7.42
C GLU A 39 3.90 10.42 8.89
N PHE A 40 2.70 10.02 9.30
CA PHE A 40 2.43 9.54 10.65
C PHE A 40 3.22 8.28 11.00
N LEU A 41 3.18 7.28 10.11
CA LEU A 41 3.84 5.98 10.31
C LEU A 41 5.36 6.14 10.31
N HIS A 42 5.91 6.92 9.39
CA HIS A 42 7.33 7.18 9.33
C HIS A 42 7.85 7.89 10.59
N ALA A 43 7.13 8.90 11.09
CA ALA A 43 7.48 9.59 12.33
C ALA A 43 7.48 8.63 13.54
N ALA A 44 6.49 7.74 13.64
CA ALA A 44 6.41 6.75 14.70
C ALA A 44 7.55 5.72 14.62
N LEU A 45 7.84 5.20 13.43
CA LEU A 45 8.90 4.23 13.20
C LEU A 45 10.30 4.82 13.46
N LYS A 46 10.55 6.08 13.10
CA LYS A 46 11.80 6.79 13.46
C LYS A 46 12.05 6.84 14.96
N GLN A 47 11.00 6.87 15.76
CA GLN A 47 11.05 6.86 17.23
C GLN A 47 11.07 5.43 17.82
N ASN A 48 11.27 4.39 17.00
CA ASN A 48 11.18 2.99 17.38
C ASN A 48 9.84 2.59 18.04
N GLN A 49 8.77 3.29 17.71
CA GLN A 49 7.44 2.98 18.21
C GLN A 49 6.85 1.79 17.45
N ARG A 50 6.08 0.96 18.16
CA ARG A 50 5.28 -0.08 17.52
C ARG A 50 4.03 0.55 16.91
N VAL A 51 3.70 0.13 15.69
CA VAL A 51 2.55 0.65 14.97
C VAL A 51 1.58 -0.48 14.66
N LEU A 52 0.31 -0.25 14.99
CA LEU A 52 -0.80 -1.11 14.61
C LEU A 52 -1.57 -0.44 13.47
N ILE A 53 -1.73 -1.14 12.35
CA ILE A 53 -2.53 -0.70 11.21
C ILE A 53 -3.78 -1.57 11.14
N CYS A 54 -4.94 -0.98 11.30
CA CYS A 54 -6.20 -1.70 11.26
C CYS A 54 -7.24 -1.05 10.34
N CYS A 55 -8.20 -1.83 9.90
CA CYS A 55 -9.39 -1.38 9.19
C CYS A 55 -10.57 -2.26 9.62
N GLU A 56 -11.78 -1.91 9.17
CA GLU A 56 -13.02 -2.56 9.56
C GLU A 56 -12.97 -4.10 9.43
N ASN A 57 -12.47 -4.59 8.30
CA ASN A 57 -12.40 -6.03 8.01
C ASN A 57 -11.03 -6.66 8.27
N GLY A 58 -9.97 -5.85 8.44
CA GLY A 58 -8.61 -6.31 8.73
C GLY A 58 -7.91 -7.06 7.60
N HIS A 59 -8.44 -7.09 6.38
CA HIS A 59 -7.83 -7.82 5.26
C HIS A 59 -7.71 -7.05 3.95
N ASP A 60 -8.20 -5.81 3.88
CA ASP A 60 -8.23 -5.03 2.65
C ASP A 60 -7.41 -3.73 2.77
N VAL A 61 -8.00 -2.63 3.21
CA VAL A 61 -7.38 -1.29 3.25
C VAL A 61 -6.13 -1.26 4.13
N SER A 62 -6.18 -1.84 5.32
CA SER A 62 -5.02 -1.91 6.24
C SER A 62 -3.84 -2.64 5.62
N VAL A 63 -4.10 -3.68 4.81
CA VAL A 63 -3.06 -4.42 4.10
C VAL A 63 -2.38 -3.54 3.05
N VAL A 64 -3.15 -2.75 2.29
CA VAL A 64 -2.61 -1.83 1.27
C VAL A 64 -1.74 -0.76 1.92
N VAL A 65 -2.17 -0.17 3.03
CA VAL A 65 -1.36 0.79 3.81
C VAL A 65 -0.06 0.13 4.31
N ALA A 66 -0.15 -1.07 4.86
CA ALA A 66 1.03 -1.81 5.33
C ALA A 66 2.02 -2.10 4.19
N ILE A 67 1.54 -2.51 3.01
CA ILE A 67 2.39 -2.72 1.82
C ILE A 67 3.10 -1.43 1.42
N SER A 68 2.39 -0.28 1.42
CA SER A 68 2.99 1.03 1.09
C SER A 68 4.18 1.33 1.99
N ILE A 69 4.01 1.20 3.31
CA ILE A 69 5.05 1.45 4.30
C ILE A 69 6.22 0.48 4.16
N LEU A 70 5.93 -0.82 4.01
CA LEU A 70 6.96 -1.84 3.84
C LEU A 70 7.76 -1.64 2.54
N ALA A 71 7.13 -1.17 1.48
CA ALA A 71 7.80 -0.91 0.22
C ALA A 71 8.69 0.34 0.26
N LYS A 72 8.27 1.37 0.99
CA LYS A 72 8.98 2.65 1.06
C LYS A 72 10.13 2.66 2.07
N TYR A 73 9.92 2.06 3.23
CA TYR A 73 10.79 2.29 4.39
C TYR A 73 11.49 1.04 4.91
N PHE A 74 11.27 -0.12 4.32
CA PHE A 74 11.93 -1.34 4.76
C PHE A 74 12.81 -1.94 3.67
N THR A 75 14.02 -2.35 4.06
CA THR A 75 14.96 -3.08 3.19
C THR A 75 14.39 -4.45 2.81
N GLU A 76 15.04 -5.15 1.87
CA GLU A 76 14.65 -6.52 1.53
C GLU A 76 14.73 -7.49 2.72
N ASN A 77 15.65 -7.25 3.63
CA ASN A 77 15.83 -8.04 4.85
C ASN A 77 14.82 -7.69 5.97
N GLY A 78 13.92 -6.73 5.72
CA GLY A 78 12.90 -6.33 6.69
C GLY A 78 13.37 -5.33 7.73
N GLU A 79 14.54 -4.71 7.55
CA GLU A 79 15.04 -3.67 8.44
C GLU A 79 14.45 -2.31 8.08
N PHE A 80 14.11 -1.53 9.08
CA PHE A 80 13.61 -0.17 8.87
C PHE A 80 14.73 0.76 8.44
N SER A 81 14.57 1.40 7.29
CA SER A 81 15.45 2.45 6.82
C SER A 81 14.98 3.80 7.33
N LYS A 82 15.84 4.51 8.05
CA LYS A 82 15.54 5.87 8.52
C LYS A 82 15.55 6.93 7.40
N SER A 83 15.89 6.53 6.18
CA SER A 83 15.89 7.40 5.01
C SER A 83 14.47 7.84 4.64
N GLU A 84 14.32 9.08 4.23
CA GLU A 84 13.05 9.62 3.74
C GLU A 84 12.71 9.17 2.32
N ARG A 85 13.64 8.51 1.65
CA ARG A 85 13.47 8.01 0.29
C ARG A 85 13.62 6.50 0.25
N PRO A 86 12.85 5.80 -0.60
CA PRO A 86 13.08 4.39 -0.83
C PRO A 86 14.51 4.17 -1.32
N GLN A 87 15.23 3.28 -0.64
CA GLN A 87 16.60 2.90 -1.06
C GLN A 87 16.58 1.90 -2.21
N ILE A 88 15.43 1.31 -2.48
CA ILE A 88 15.21 0.30 -3.52
C ILE A 88 14.15 0.82 -4.47
N ALA A 89 14.33 0.60 -5.77
CA ALA A 89 13.29 0.91 -6.75
C ALA A 89 12.01 0.11 -6.42
N ILE A 90 10.89 0.82 -6.28
CA ILE A 90 9.61 0.17 -6.01
C ILE A 90 9.06 -0.39 -7.32
N THR A 91 9.06 -1.70 -7.42
CA THR A 91 8.57 -2.46 -8.58
C THR A 91 7.30 -3.24 -8.21
N LYS A 92 6.54 -3.68 -9.23
CA LYS A 92 5.41 -4.62 -9.02
C LYS A 92 5.86 -5.88 -8.25
N GLN A 93 7.08 -6.36 -8.50
CA GLN A 93 7.64 -7.52 -7.80
C GLN A 93 7.88 -7.25 -6.32
N LEU A 94 8.44 -6.08 -5.97
CA LEU A 94 8.64 -5.69 -4.58
C LEU A 94 7.30 -5.62 -3.85
N ILE A 95 6.29 -5.00 -4.45
CA ILE A 95 4.94 -4.90 -3.87
C ILE A 95 4.33 -6.30 -3.63
N ARG A 96 4.49 -7.23 -4.59
CA ARG A 96 4.07 -8.63 -4.41
C ARG A 96 4.84 -9.33 -3.29
N LYS A 97 6.16 -9.15 -3.20
CA LYS A 97 6.97 -9.69 -2.09
C LYS A 97 6.47 -9.19 -0.73
N ARG A 98 6.10 -7.91 -0.62
CA ARG A 98 5.55 -7.33 0.62
C ARG A 98 4.20 -7.92 0.99
N LEU A 99 3.30 -8.13 0.00
CA LEU A 99 2.04 -8.83 0.23
C LEU A 99 2.29 -10.27 0.72
N HIS A 100 3.19 -11.02 0.08
CA HIS A 100 3.54 -12.37 0.53
C HIS A 100 4.13 -12.39 1.94
N PHE A 101 4.93 -11.39 2.29
CA PHE A 101 5.45 -11.25 3.65
C PHE A 101 4.30 -11.07 4.65
N ILE A 102 3.32 -10.22 4.36
CA ILE A 102 2.14 -10.04 5.23
C ILE A 102 1.34 -11.34 5.34
N LEU A 103 1.15 -12.06 4.24
CA LEU A 103 0.40 -13.32 4.21
C LEU A 103 1.00 -14.42 5.10
N LYS A 104 2.32 -14.41 5.35
CA LYS A 104 2.96 -15.35 6.29
C LYS A 104 2.44 -15.20 7.72
N TYR A 105 2.06 -13.99 8.12
CA TYR A 105 1.61 -13.69 9.48
C TYR A 105 0.11 -13.46 9.56
N ARG A 106 -0.51 -13.09 8.44
CA ARG A 106 -1.94 -12.85 8.33
C ARG A 106 -2.48 -13.45 7.03
N HIS A 107 -2.76 -14.74 7.06
CA HIS A 107 -3.24 -15.50 5.90
C HIS A 107 -4.60 -15.01 5.34
N MET A 108 -5.40 -14.29 6.15
CA MET A 108 -6.65 -13.68 5.72
C MET A 108 -6.46 -12.36 4.92
N ALA A 109 -5.23 -11.87 4.77
CA ALA A 109 -4.97 -10.65 3.99
C ALA A 109 -5.36 -10.87 2.53
N SER A 110 -6.34 -10.13 2.05
CA SER A 110 -6.88 -10.26 0.69
C SER A 110 -7.29 -8.89 0.15
N PRO A 111 -6.31 -8.02 -0.15
CA PRO A 111 -6.62 -6.69 -0.66
C PRO A 111 -7.26 -6.78 -2.04
N LEU A 112 -8.28 -5.93 -2.27
CA LEU A 112 -8.98 -5.84 -3.55
C LEU A 112 -7.99 -5.55 -4.69
N ARG A 113 -8.16 -6.26 -5.82
CA ARG A 113 -7.32 -6.09 -7.01
C ARG A 113 -7.27 -4.63 -7.48
N SER A 114 -8.37 -3.90 -7.39
CA SER A 114 -8.44 -2.48 -7.74
C SER A 114 -7.60 -1.60 -6.81
N LEU A 115 -7.53 -1.88 -5.52
CA LEU A 115 -6.68 -1.17 -4.57
C LEU A 115 -5.20 -1.45 -4.85
N MET A 116 -4.86 -2.70 -5.17
CA MET A 116 -3.49 -3.07 -5.53
C MET A 116 -3.03 -2.40 -6.83
N ARG A 117 -3.90 -2.29 -7.84
CA ARG A 117 -3.60 -1.52 -9.07
C ARG A 117 -3.31 -0.05 -8.76
N MET A 118 -4.17 0.57 -7.96
CA MET A 118 -3.99 1.96 -7.55
C MET A 118 -2.71 2.16 -6.74
N LEU A 119 -2.39 1.26 -5.82
CA LEU A 119 -1.16 1.31 -5.06
C LEU A 119 0.07 1.20 -5.97
N ASN A 120 0.06 0.25 -6.91
CA ASN A 120 1.13 0.10 -7.90
C ASN A 120 1.36 1.41 -8.67
N SER A 121 0.30 1.97 -9.28
CA SER A 121 0.40 3.22 -10.01
C SER A 121 0.91 4.36 -9.14
N HIS A 122 0.41 4.51 -7.92
CA HIS A 122 0.83 5.56 -6.99
C HIS A 122 2.30 5.43 -6.60
N LEU A 123 2.74 4.24 -6.19
CA LEU A 123 4.10 4.02 -5.72
C LEU A 123 5.14 4.11 -6.86
N MET A 124 4.76 3.71 -8.07
CA MET A 124 5.65 3.76 -9.22
C MET A 124 5.71 5.16 -9.84
N SER A 125 4.60 5.91 -9.90
CA SER A 125 4.57 7.28 -10.42
C SER A 125 5.35 8.27 -9.55
N THR A 126 5.39 8.07 -8.24
CA THR A 126 6.18 8.92 -7.33
C THR A 126 7.70 8.76 -7.51
N GLN A 127 8.16 7.75 -8.25
CA GLN A 127 9.57 7.54 -8.57
C GLN A 127 10.01 8.14 -9.91
N VAL A 128 9.07 8.43 -10.81
CA VAL A 128 9.35 8.88 -12.20
C VAL A 128 9.87 10.32 -12.29
N GLY A 129 10.11 10.99 -11.16
CA GLY A 129 10.80 12.29 -11.15
C GLY A 129 12.27 12.26 -11.62
N LYS A 130 12.84 11.10 -12.02
CA LYS A 130 14.17 11.00 -12.65
C LYS A 130 14.24 9.75 -13.55
N GLY A 131 14.18 9.97 -14.85
CA GLY A 131 14.58 8.98 -15.85
C GLY A 131 13.43 8.44 -16.68
N GLY A 132 13.35 8.87 -17.95
CA GLY A 132 12.42 8.38 -18.93
C GLY A 132 12.73 6.94 -19.37
N GLY A 133 11.72 6.24 -19.85
CA GLY A 133 11.84 4.92 -20.46
C GLY A 133 10.46 4.33 -20.68
N ASP A 134 9.97 4.47 -21.91
CA ASP A 134 8.78 3.81 -22.42
C ASP A 134 8.90 2.29 -22.27
N SER A 135 7.83 1.64 -21.86
CA SER A 135 7.63 0.22 -22.10
C SER A 135 6.13 -0.04 -22.26
N ASP A 136 5.75 -0.28 -23.49
CA ASP A 136 4.44 -0.76 -23.91
C ASP A 136 4.13 -2.11 -23.23
N ASP A 137 3.09 -2.13 -22.41
CA ASP A 137 2.48 -3.37 -21.92
C ASP A 137 1.30 -3.72 -22.84
N ASN A 138 1.57 -4.56 -23.84
CA ASN A 138 0.53 -5.30 -24.57
C ASN A 138 -0.04 -6.39 -23.65
N ASP A 139 -1.21 -6.15 -23.11
CA ASP A 139 -2.05 -7.20 -22.52
C ASP A 139 -2.78 -7.91 -23.68
N GLU A 140 -2.24 -9.01 -24.15
CA GLU A 140 -2.93 -9.92 -25.07
C GLU A 140 -4.10 -10.59 -24.31
N GLU A 141 -5.32 -10.19 -24.67
CA GLU A 141 -6.53 -10.94 -24.33
C GLU A 141 -6.59 -12.21 -25.21
N GLU A 142 -6.30 -13.36 -24.62
CA GLU A 142 -6.63 -14.64 -25.26
C GLU A 142 -8.16 -14.82 -25.32
N GLY A 143 -8.70 -14.49 -26.48
CA GLY A 143 -10.08 -14.80 -26.85
C GLY A 143 -10.24 -16.30 -27.08
N SER A 144 -10.96 -16.96 -26.20
CA SER A 144 -11.46 -18.31 -26.40
C SER A 144 -12.53 -18.32 -27.50
N GLN A 145 -12.19 -18.76 -28.68
CA GLN A 145 -13.16 -19.07 -29.72
C GLN A 145 -13.63 -20.54 -29.57
N GLY A 146 -14.88 -20.69 -29.20
CA GLY A 146 -15.61 -21.95 -29.26
C GLY A 146 -15.78 -22.40 -30.72
N ALA A 147 -15.34 -23.57 -31.04
CA ALA A 147 -15.66 -24.25 -32.29
C ALA A 147 -16.91 -25.11 -32.10
N GLU A 148 -18.01 -24.65 -32.64
CA GLU A 148 -19.14 -25.52 -32.96
C GLU A 148 -18.89 -26.21 -34.31
N GLY A 149 -18.98 -27.49 -34.32
CA GLY A 149 -18.98 -28.33 -35.51
C GLY A 149 -20.00 -29.43 -35.37
N GLY A 150 -21.18 -29.27 -35.98
CA GLY A 150 -22.01 -30.36 -36.40
C GLY A 150 -21.74 -30.72 -37.88
N PRO A 151 -22.38 -31.68 -38.49
CA PRO A 151 -23.52 -32.53 -38.14
C PRO A 151 -23.17 -33.98 -37.91
#